data_178df5b94d48245684e0d2e4fad3996b
#
_entry.id   178df5b94d48245684e0d2e4fad3996b
#
_cell.length_a   1.000
_cell.length_b   1.000
_cell.length_c   1.000
_cell.angle_alpha   90.00
_cell.angle_beta   90.00
_cell.angle_gamma   90.00
#
_symmetry.space_group_name_H-M   'P 1'
#
loop_
_entity.id
_entity.type
_entity.pdbx_description
1 polymer ?
#
loop_
_entity_poly.entity_id
_entity_poly.type
_entity_poly.pdbx_seq_one_letter_code
_entity_poly.pdbx_strand_id
1 'polypeptide(L)'
;MLVTVFSVRSKSEENKKRTMQIIEINSLNHPGVEVFSTLTEAQLRNRLEPQKGIFIAESPKVIHVALNAGYEPIALLCERKHIEGDAASLIERCGDIPIYTGEREVLASLTGYTLTRGVLCAMRRPASKTVEEVCQGAKRIAVIDGVVDTTNIGAIFRSAAALGIDAVLLTPS
;
A
#
# COMPACT_ATOMS: atom_id res chain seq x y z
N MET A 1 2.92 2.69 29.14
CA MET A 1 2.53 2.83 27.72
C MET A 1 1.13 2.22 27.61
N LEU A 2 0.10 3.05 27.50
CA LEU A 2 -1.29 2.58 27.42
C LEU A 2 -1.65 2.37 25.96
N VAL A 3 -1.93 1.13 25.57
CA VAL A 3 -2.52 0.81 24.27
C VAL A 3 -4.03 0.72 24.48
N THR A 4 -4.78 1.66 23.92
CA THR A 4 -6.24 1.64 24.00
C THR A 4 -6.80 0.99 22.73
N VAL A 5 -7.46 -0.15 22.87
CA VAL A 5 -8.12 -0.87 21.77
C VAL A 5 -9.60 -0.51 21.78
N PHE A 6 -10.10 0.08 20.69
CA PHE A 6 -11.52 0.35 20.52
C PHE A 6 -12.15 -0.69 19.59
N SER A 7 -13.31 -1.23 20.01
CA SER A 7 -14.14 -2.11 19.17
C SER A 7 -15.33 -1.30 18.66
N VAL A 8 -15.40 -1.08 17.33
CA VAL A 8 -16.54 -0.43 16.68
C VAL A 8 -17.45 -1.51 16.09
N ARG A 9 -18.72 -1.52 16.51
CA ARG A 9 -19.73 -2.44 15.97
C ARG A 9 -20.36 -1.81 14.71
N SER A 10 -20.16 -2.45 13.55
CA SER A 10 -20.94 -2.18 12.33
C SER A 10 -22.26 -2.95 12.38
N LYS A 11 -23.38 -2.24 12.07
CA LYS A 11 -24.71 -2.83 11.90
C LYS A 11 -24.86 -3.19 10.43
N SER A 12 -24.62 -4.43 10.07
CA SER A 12 -25.25 -5.10 8.92
C SER A 12 -25.14 -6.61 9.11
N GLU A 13 -26.20 -7.31 8.79
CA GLU A 13 -26.47 -8.70 9.12
C GLU A 13 -25.53 -9.69 8.45
N GLU A 14 -25.26 -10.80 9.19
CA GLU A 14 -24.66 -12.05 8.74
C GLU A 14 -23.29 -11.97 8.07
N ASN A 15 -22.26 -11.67 8.86
CA ASN A 15 -20.93 -12.23 8.56
C ASN A 15 -20.09 -12.29 9.84
N LYS A 16 -19.26 -13.36 9.97
CA LYS A 16 -18.27 -13.57 11.02
C LYS A 16 -17.84 -12.28 11.71
N LYS A 17 -17.89 -12.21 13.04
CA LYS A 17 -17.36 -11.11 13.87
C LYS A 17 -15.94 -10.76 13.42
N ARG A 18 -15.80 -9.82 12.49
CA ARG A 18 -14.51 -9.22 12.15
C ARG A 18 -14.17 -8.24 13.27
N THR A 19 -13.11 -8.52 13.99
CA THR A 19 -12.61 -7.61 15.02
C THR A 19 -11.61 -6.68 14.34
N MET A 20 -12.06 -5.50 13.92
CA MET A 20 -11.16 -4.46 13.43
C MET A 20 -10.21 -4.06 14.56
N GLN A 21 -8.91 -4.19 14.31
CA GLN A 21 -7.90 -3.82 15.27
C GLN A 21 -7.39 -2.41 14.96
N ILE A 22 -8.05 -1.39 15.55
CA ILE A 22 -7.60 0.00 15.48
C ILE A 22 -6.62 0.23 16.64
N ILE A 23 -5.40 0.60 16.29
CA ILE A 23 -4.27 0.81 17.21
C ILE A 23 -3.87 2.27 17.17
N GLU A 24 -4.04 2.96 18.28
CA GLU A 24 -3.58 4.34 18.40
C GLU A 24 -2.08 4.39 18.68
N ILE A 25 -1.35 5.14 17.86
CA ILE A 25 0.08 5.35 18.03
C ILE A 25 0.36 6.75 18.55
N ASN A 26 1.07 6.79 19.69
CA ASN A 26 1.48 8.03 20.36
C ASN A 26 3.00 8.22 20.31
N SER A 27 3.73 7.27 19.71
CA SER A 27 5.18 7.33 19.57
C SER A 27 5.65 6.58 18.32
N LEU A 28 6.82 6.98 17.83
CA LEU A 28 7.45 6.40 16.63
C LEU A 28 7.97 4.96 16.84
N ASN A 29 8.07 4.51 18.09
CA ASN A 29 8.67 3.23 18.46
C ASN A 29 7.66 2.08 18.58
N HIS A 30 6.48 2.21 17.98
CA HIS A 30 5.52 1.11 17.97
C HIS A 30 5.98 0.03 16.97
N PRO A 31 6.13 -1.24 17.36
CA PRO A 31 6.73 -2.28 16.51
C PRO A 31 5.96 -2.58 15.22
N GLY A 32 4.70 -2.21 15.12
CA GLY A 32 3.89 -2.46 13.92
C GLY A 32 3.95 -1.36 12.87
N VAL A 33 4.53 -0.19 13.16
CA VAL A 33 4.56 0.95 12.23
C VAL A 33 5.90 1.13 11.53
N GLU A 34 6.88 0.29 11.80
CA GLU A 34 8.21 0.35 11.16
C GLU A 34 8.12 0.35 9.64
N VAL A 35 7.15 -0.36 9.08
CA VAL A 35 6.90 -0.43 7.65
C VAL A 35 6.55 0.91 7.02
N PHE A 36 6.02 1.85 7.80
CA PHE A 36 5.67 3.20 7.36
C PHE A 36 6.74 4.24 7.69
N SER A 37 7.78 3.87 8.43
CA SER A 37 8.91 4.76 8.70
C SER A 37 9.70 5.03 7.40
N THR A 38 10.67 5.94 7.46
CA THR A 38 11.54 6.30 6.34
C THR A 38 12.43 5.12 5.88
N LEU A 39 11.82 4.04 5.43
CA LEU A 39 12.52 2.93 4.83
C LEU A 39 12.91 3.27 3.40
N THR A 40 14.13 2.92 3.02
CA THR A 40 14.56 3.02 1.63
C THR A 40 13.80 2.02 0.77
N GLU A 41 13.63 2.31 -0.54
CA GLU A 41 13.04 1.34 -1.48
C GLU A 41 13.76 -0.02 -1.43
N ALA A 42 15.08 -0.05 -1.22
CA ALA A 42 15.84 -1.29 -1.12
C ALA A 42 15.44 -2.12 0.11
N GLN A 43 15.15 -1.47 1.24
CA GLN A 43 14.64 -2.13 2.44
C GLN A 43 13.22 -2.66 2.24
N LEU A 44 12.34 -1.87 1.61
CA LEU A 44 10.97 -2.28 1.30
C LEU A 44 10.92 -3.44 0.29
N ARG A 45 11.84 -3.47 -0.67
CA ARG A 45 11.89 -4.54 -1.69
C ARG A 45 12.38 -5.86 -1.15
N ASN A 46 13.22 -5.85 -0.11
CA ASN A 46 13.91 -7.04 0.38
C ASN A 46 14.49 -7.90 -0.76
N ARG A 47 15.58 -7.45 -1.36
CA ARG A 47 16.21 -8.08 -2.54
C ARG A 47 16.55 -9.55 -2.36
N LEU A 48 16.81 -9.98 -1.12
CA LEU A 48 17.18 -11.37 -0.81
C LEU A 48 15.97 -12.30 -0.69
N GLU A 49 14.78 -11.73 -0.42
CA GLU A 49 13.55 -12.47 -0.23
C GLU A 49 12.36 -11.73 -0.88
N PRO A 50 12.24 -11.75 -2.23
CA PRO A 50 11.22 -10.97 -2.94
C PRO A 50 9.78 -11.22 -2.46
N GLN A 51 9.48 -12.45 -1.99
CA GLN A 51 8.15 -12.79 -1.47
C GLN A 51 7.80 -12.07 -0.18
N LYS A 52 8.79 -11.58 0.57
CA LYS A 52 8.59 -10.74 1.77
C LYS A 52 8.62 -9.25 1.45
N GLY A 53 8.90 -8.88 0.22
CA GLY A 53 8.92 -7.49 -0.21
C GLY A 53 7.55 -6.84 -0.04
N ILE A 54 7.57 -5.55 0.30
CA ILE A 54 6.37 -4.73 0.47
C ILE A 54 6.50 -3.46 -0.36
N PHE A 55 5.38 -2.81 -0.59
CA PHE A 55 5.31 -1.44 -1.10
C PHE A 55 4.25 -0.65 -0.35
N ILE A 56 4.39 0.67 -0.37
CA ILE A 56 3.43 1.57 0.25
C ILE A 56 2.56 2.18 -0.85
N ALA A 57 1.26 1.96 -0.72
CA ALA A 57 0.25 2.63 -1.54
C ALA A 57 -0.26 3.85 -0.78
N GLU A 58 -0.17 5.04 -1.39
CA GLU A 58 -0.63 6.30 -0.80
C GLU A 58 -1.92 6.75 -1.47
N SER A 59 -2.87 7.17 -0.69
CA SER A 59 -4.22 7.65 -1.00
C SER A 59 -5.27 6.56 -1.16
N PRO A 60 -6.52 6.86 -0.77
CA PRO A 60 -7.65 5.94 -0.91
C PRO A 60 -7.80 5.39 -2.33
N LYS A 61 -7.68 6.26 -3.34
CA LYS A 61 -7.82 5.88 -4.75
C LYS A 61 -6.76 4.85 -5.20
N VAL A 62 -5.49 5.07 -4.84
CA VAL A 62 -4.40 4.15 -5.22
C VAL A 62 -4.56 2.82 -4.50
N ILE A 63 -4.94 2.85 -3.21
CA ILE A 63 -5.17 1.62 -2.43
C ILE A 63 -6.33 0.81 -3.02
N HIS A 64 -7.43 1.45 -3.41
CA HIS A 64 -8.54 0.76 -4.08
C HIS A 64 -8.11 0.10 -5.40
N VAL A 65 -7.29 0.78 -6.20
CA VAL A 65 -6.74 0.22 -7.45
C VAL A 65 -5.87 -1.00 -7.15
N ALA A 66 -5.02 -0.93 -6.15
CA ALA A 66 -4.16 -2.04 -5.74
C ALA A 66 -5.00 -3.24 -5.24
N LEU A 67 -6.02 -3.01 -4.40
CA LEU A 67 -6.94 -4.05 -3.95
C LEU A 67 -7.72 -4.68 -5.12
N ASN A 68 -8.13 -3.89 -6.11
CA ASN A 68 -8.79 -4.40 -7.32
C ASN A 68 -7.85 -5.25 -8.17
N ALA A 69 -6.56 -4.94 -8.16
CA ALA A 69 -5.52 -5.73 -8.83
C ALA A 69 -5.10 -6.99 -8.05
N GLY A 70 -5.72 -7.25 -6.89
CA GLY A 70 -5.46 -8.44 -6.08
C GLY A 70 -4.24 -8.34 -5.17
N TYR A 71 -3.71 -7.13 -4.94
CA TYR A 71 -2.63 -6.97 -3.97
C TYR A 71 -3.14 -7.15 -2.54
N GLU A 72 -2.36 -7.86 -1.74
CA GLU A 72 -2.69 -8.20 -0.36
C GLU A 72 -2.29 -7.07 0.59
N PRO A 73 -3.23 -6.47 1.35
CA PRO A 73 -2.91 -5.46 2.34
C PRO A 73 -2.31 -6.11 3.59
N ILE A 74 -1.35 -5.43 4.23
CA ILE A 74 -0.65 -5.87 5.44
C ILE A 74 -1.05 -5.01 6.63
N ALA A 75 -1.10 -3.70 6.44
CA ALA A 75 -1.44 -2.73 7.46
C ALA A 75 -1.92 -1.42 6.84
N LEU A 76 -2.77 -0.69 7.55
CA LEU A 76 -3.17 0.68 7.21
C LEU A 76 -2.58 1.67 8.23
N LEU A 77 -2.25 2.87 7.75
CA LEU A 77 -1.89 4.01 8.57
C LEU A 77 -2.70 5.23 8.10
N CYS A 78 -3.45 5.86 9.01
CA CYS A 78 -4.21 7.06 8.67
C CYS A 78 -4.39 7.98 9.87
N GLU A 79 -4.63 9.27 9.61
CA GLU A 79 -5.06 10.19 10.63
C GLU A 79 -6.42 9.74 11.19
N ARG A 80 -6.65 9.96 12.48
CA ARG A 80 -7.88 9.54 13.19
C ARG A 80 -9.17 9.98 12.49
N LYS A 81 -9.20 11.19 11.95
CA LYS A 81 -10.37 11.75 11.24
C LYS A 81 -10.79 10.97 9.99
N HIS A 82 -9.87 10.18 9.40
CA HIS A 82 -10.14 9.41 8.18
C HIS A 82 -10.76 8.03 8.47
N ILE A 83 -10.73 7.54 9.71
CA ILE A 83 -11.25 6.21 10.07
C ILE A 83 -12.75 6.10 9.70
N GLU A 84 -13.55 7.10 10.05
CA GLU A 84 -14.98 7.16 9.73
C GLU A 84 -15.28 7.91 8.42
N GLY A 85 -14.23 8.44 7.77
CA GLY A 85 -14.29 9.19 6.52
C GLY A 85 -13.72 8.41 5.34
N ASP A 86 -12.72 8.99 4.69
CA ASP A 86 -12.13 8.48 3.43
C ASP A 86 -11.51 7.09 3.55
N ALA A 87 -11.12 6.66 4.76
CA ALA A 87 -10.56 5.33 4.99
C ALA A 87 -11.62 4.27 5.30
N ALA A 88 -12.87 4.61 5.61
CA ALA A 88 -13.88 3.66 6.06
C ALA A 88 -14.07 2.49 5.06
N SER A 89 -14.26 2.80 3.79
CA SER A 89 -14.44 1.79 2.74
C SER A 89 -13.18 0.94 2.48
N LEU A 90 -12.00 1.50 2.73
CA LEU A 90 -10.74 0.75 2.65
C LEU A 90 -10.59 -0.21 3.82
N ILE A 91 -10.94 0.24 5.02
CA ILE A 91 -10.91 -0.56 6.24
C ILE A 91 -11.78 -1.80 6.08
N GLU A 92 -13.00 -1.63 5.56
CA GLU A 92 -13.90 -2.76 5.29
C GLU A 92 -13.31 -3.75 4.27
N ARG A 93 -12.68 -3.24 3.20
CA ARG A 93 -12.10 -4.05 2.14
C ARG A 93 -10.82 -4.76 2.53
N CYS A 94 -10.02 -4.15 3.40
CA CYS A 94 -8.75 -4.72 3.83
C CYS A 94 -8.89 -5.90 4.80
N GLY A 95 -10.06 -6.08 5.42
CA GLY A 95 -10.30 -7.21 6.34
C GLY A 95 -9.58 -7.08 7.68
N ASP A 96 -9.09 -8.18 8.22
CA ASP A 96 -8.52 -8.27 9.58
C ASP A 96 -7.04 -7.89 9.63
N ILE A 97 -6.68 -6.72 9.12
CA ILE A 97 -5.34 -6.16 9.24
C ILE A 97 -5.27 -5.08 10.31
N PRO A 98 -4.09 -4.80 10.92
CA PRO A 98 -3.94 -3.70 11.85
C PRO A 98 -4.12 -2.35 11.15
N ILE A 99 -4.86 -1.46 11.83
CA ILE A 99 -5.10 -0.09 11.40
C ILE A 99 -4.45 0.82 12.43
N TYR A 100 -3.34 1.41 12.06
CA TYR A 100 -2.63 2.37 12.89
C TYR A 100 -3.20 3.76 12.68
N THR A 101 -3.44 4.47 13.77
CA THR A 101 -3.95 5.84 13.72
C THR A 101 -3.26 6.71 14.75
N GLY A 102 -3.23 7.99 14.50
CA GLY A 102 -2.64 8.99 15.41
C GLY A 102 -2.92 10.40 14.95
N GLU A 103 -2.39 11.34 15.73
CA GLU A 103 -2.43 12.74 15.37
C GLU A 103 -1.49 13.03 14.20
N ARG A 104 -1.82 14.05 13.42
CA ARG A 104 -1.11 14.40 12.18
C ARG A 104 0.40 14.60 12.38
N GLU A 105 0.78 15.25 13.48
CA GLU A 105 2.18 15.57 13.81
C GLU A 105 2.97 14.28 14.11
N VAL A 106 2.35 13.33 14.82
CA VAL A 106 2.97 12.03 15.12
C VAL A 106 3.19 11.25 13.83
N LEU A 107 2.18 11.20 12.95
CA LEU A 107 2.28 10.50 11.68
C LEU A 107 3.31 11.14 10.74
N ALA A 108 3.35 12.47 10.67
CA ALA A 108 4.35 13.20 9.88
C ALA A 108 5.78 12.92 10.35
N SER A 109 5.99 12.84 11.66
CA SER A 109 7.29 12.48 12.24
C SER A 109 7.69 11.03 11.95
N LEU A 110 6.71 10.12 11.87
CA LEU A 110 6.94 8.72 11.53
C LEU A 110 7.36 8.53 10.07
N THR A 111 6.61 9.12 9.16
CA THR A 111 6.82 8.95 7.72
C THR A 111 7.91 9.86 7.15
N GLY A 112 8.32 10.89 7.89
CA GLY A 112 9.26 11.90 7.43
C GLY A 112 8.63 12.98 6.53
N TYR A 113 7.33 12.92 6.29
CA TYR A 113 6.56 13.93 5.55
C TYR A 113 5.11 13.99 6.04
N THR A 114 4.46 15.11 5.79
CA THR A 114 3.02 15.24 6.09
C THR A 114 2.20 14.42 5.11
N LEU A 115 1.33 13.54 5.62
CA LEU A 115 0.42 12.75 4.81
C LEU A 115 -0.58 13.66 4.09
N THR A 116 -0.28 14.03 2.86
CA THR A 116 -1.11 14.98 2.07
C THR A 116 -2.47 14.39 1.70
N ARG A 117 -2.56 13.07 1.63
CA ARG A 117 -3.77 12.31 1.26
C ARG A 117 -4.30 11.42 2.37
N GLY A 118 -3.76 11.54 3.57
CA GLY A 118 -4.27 11.06 4.83
C GLY A 118 -4.25 9.56 5.09
N VAL A 119 -3.99 8.70 4.07
CA VAL A 119 -4.04 7.24 4.20
C VAL A 119 -2.89 6.58 3.47
N LEU A 120 -2.16 5.70 4.15
CA LEU A 120 -1.15 4.79 3.60
C LEU A 120 -1.58 3.34 3.82
N CYS A 121 -1.25 2.47 2.88
CA CYS A 121 -1.40 1.03 3.03
C CYS A 121 -0.09 0.33 2.69
N ALA A 122 0.43 -0.44 3.61
CA ALA A 122 1.50 -1.39 3.33
C ALA A 122 0.89 -2.62 2.67
N MET A 123 1.40 -2.98 1.51
CA MET A 123 0.89 -4.09 0.70
C MET A 123 2.01 -5.05 0.33
N ARG A 124 1.68 -6.33 0.26
CA ARG A 124 2.61 -7.37 -0.14
C ARG A 124 2.98 -7.23 -1.61
N ARG A 125 4.25 -7.26 -1.91
CA ARG A 125 4.74 -7.36 -3.28
C ARG A 125 4.61 -8.81 -3.73
N PRO A 126 3.91 -9.09 -4.85
CA PRO A 126 3.84 -10.43 -5.39
C PRO A 126 5.21 -10.87 -5.93
N ALA A 127 5.40 -12.16 -6.08
CA ALA A 127 6.56 -12.70 -6.77
C ALA A 127 6.66 -12.10 -8.19
N SER A 128 7.88 -11.77 -8.60
CA SER A 128 8.12 -11.29 -9.95
C SER A 128 7.81 -12.40 -10.96
N LYS A 129 7.05 -12.07 -11.98
CA LYS A 129 6.83 -12.95 -13.13
C LYS A 129 8.07 -12.96 -14.03
N THR A 130 8.29 -14.06 -14.73
CA THR A 130 9.31 -14.12 -15.78
C THR A 130 8.90 -13.30 -17.01
N VAL A 131 9.85 -12.98 -17.88
CA VAL A 131 9.56 -12.27 -19.14
C VAL A 131 8.60 -13.09 -20.00
N GLU A 132 8.78 -14.40 -20.02
CA GLU A 132 7.95 -15.35 -20.79
C GLU A 132 6.49 -15.33 -20.27
N GLU A 133 6.30 -15.36 -18.95
CA GLU A 133 4.97 -15.30 -18.33
C GLU A 133 4.27 -13.96 -18.60
N VAL A 134 5.00 -12.86 -18.54
CA VAL A 134 4.45 -11.51 -18.78
C VAL A 134 4.10 -11.31 -20.26
N CYS A 135 4.90 -11.87 -21.17
CA CYS A 135 4.71 -11.72 -22.60
C CYS A 135 3.76 -12.78 -23.21
N GLN A 136 3.34 -13.75 -22.43
CA GLN A 136 2.46 -14.83 -22.93
C GLN A 136 1.12 -14.24 -23.46
N GLY A 137 0.89 -14.41 -24.76
CA GLY A 137 -0.32 -13.89 -25.43
C GLY A 137 -0.31 -12.37 -25.69
N ALA A 138 0.73 -11.66 -25.29
CA ALA A 138 0.86 -10.23 -25.54
C ALA A 138 1.05 -9.96 -27.04
N LYS A 139 0.30 -8.99 -27.56
CA LYS A 139 0.40 -8.51 -28.95
C LYS A 139 1.23 -7.23 -29.06
N ARG A 140 1.24 -6.44 -27.99
CA ARG A 140 1.97 -5.17 -27.89
C ARG A 140 2.73 -5.11 -26.59
N ILE A 141 4.03 -4.92 -26.68
CA ILE A 141 4.94 -4.88 -25.55
C ILE A 141 5.70 -3.57 -25.60
N ALA A 142 5.78 -2.87 -24.49
CA ALA A 142 6.67 -1.72 -24.32
C ALA A 142 7.89 -2.14 -23.51
N VAL A 143 9.07 -1.72 -23.95
CA VAL A 143 10.32 -1.93 -23.22
C VAL A 143 10.83 -0.56 -22.76
N ILE A 144 11.06 -0.43 -21.46
CA ILE A 144 11.62 0.77 -20.82
C ILE A 144 13.08 0.47 -20.49
N ASP A 145 13.98 1.13 -21.20
CA ASP A 145 15.42 0.94 -21.07
C ASP A 145 16.08 2.24 -20.57
N GLY A 146 16.89 2.12 -19.50
CA GLY A 146 17.69 3.21 -18.98
C GLY A 146 16.91 4.39 -18.38
N VAL A 147 15.60 4.28 -18.16
CA VAL A 147 14.79 5.33 -17.53
C VAL A 147 14.87 5.21 -16.03
N VAL A 148 15.46 6.21 -15.38
CA VAL A 148 15.68 6.22 -13.91
C VAL A 148 14.69 7.11 -13.16
N ASP A 149 14.09 8.11 -13.81
CA ASP A 149 13.12 9.01 -13.20
C ASP A 149 11.78 8.32 -13.00
N THR A 150 11.39 8.18 -11.73
CA THR A 150 10.14 7.51 -11.34
C THR A 150 8.89 8.21 -11.86
N THR A 151 8.93 9.53 -12.05
CA THR A 151 7.82 10.30 -12.65
C THR A 151 7.61 9.91 -14.11
N ASN A 152 8.71 9.80 -14.86
CA ASN A 152 8.68 9.37 -16.25
C ASN A 152 8.24 7.91 -16.37
N ILE A 153 8.76 7.01 -15.54
CA ILE A 153 8.30 5.62 -15.48
C ILE A 153 6.78 5.57 -15.24
N GLY A 154 6.28 6.29 -14.25
CA GLY A 154 4.85 6.36 -13.95
C GLY A 154 4.03 6.93 -15.12
N ALA A 155 4.54 7.93 -15.85
CA ALA A 155 3.88 8.48 -17.04
C ALA A 155 3.80 7.44 -18.17
N ILE A 156 4.90 6.73 -18.42
CA ILE A 156 4.96 5.67 -19.44
C ILE A 156 3.96 4.55 -19.11
N PHE A 157 3.90 4.08 -17.89
CA PHE A 157 2.93 3.06 -17.49
C PHE A 157 1.46 3.51 -17.69
N ARG A 158 1.14 4.76 -17.34
CA ARG A 158 -0.21 5.31 -17.59
C ARG A 158 -0.52 5.39 -19.08
N SER A 159 0.44 5.84 -19.90
CA SER A 159 0.29 5.90 -21.36
C SER A 159 0.16 4.50 -21.97
N ALA A 160 0.97 3.56 -21.53
CA ALA A 160 0.90 2.17 -21.97
C ALA A 160 -0.48 1.57 -21.70
N ALA A 161 -1.02 1.76 -20.49
CA ALA A 161 -2.35 1.30 -20.13
C ALA A 161 -3.45 1.95 -21.01
N ALA A 162 -3.36 3.27 -21.25
CA ALA A 162 -4.33 4.00 -22.09
C ALA A 162 -4.29 3.55 -23.55
N LEU A 163 -3.12 3.19 -24.07
CA LEU A 163 -2.92 2.72 -25.45
C LEU A 163 -3.14 1.20 -25.60
N GLY A 164 -3.52 0.51 -24.53
CA GLY A 164 -3.77 -0.93 -24.53
C GLY A 164 -2.51 -1.75 -24.81
N ILE A 165 -1.37 -1.35 -24.26
CA ILE A 165 -0.15 -2.17 -24.24
C ILE A 165 -0.40 -3.34 -23.29
N ASP A 166 -0.10 -4.56 -23.75
CA ASP A 166 -0.40 -5.79 -23.02
C ASP A 166 0.65 -6.10 -21.94
N ALA A 167 1.91 -5.72 -22.20
CA ALA A 167 3.02 -5.95 -21.26
C ALA A 167 4.02 -4.79 -21.29
N VAL A 168 4.62 -4.51 -20.13
CA VAL A 168 5.71 -3.54 -19.98
C VAL A 168 6.89 -4.24 -19.33
N LEU A 169 8.06 -4.16 -19.96
CA LEU A 169 9.31 -4.69 -19.46
C LEU A 169 10.22 -3.52 -19.06
N LEU A 170 10.89 -3.65 -17.92
CA LEU A 170 11.92 -2.71 -17.48
C LEU A 170 13.26 -3.42 -17.49
N THR A 171 14.29 -2.77 -18.08
CA THR A 171 15.66 -3.24 -17.93
C THR A 171 16.19 -2.90 -16.53
N PRO A 172 17.11 -3.71 -15.98
CA PRO A 172 17.83 -3.34 -14.78
C PRO A 172 18.59 -2.02 -15.00
N SER A 173 18.50 -1.09 -14.05
CA SER A 173 19.28 0.16 -14.03
C SER A 173 20.56 -0.02 -13.25
#